data_660cdb94b46b3ef7e7b3cd91e1ee4f63
#
_entry.id   660cdb94b46b3ef7e7b3cd91e1ee4f63
#
_cell.length_a   1.000
_cell.length_b   1.000
_cell.length_c   1.000
_cell.angle_alpha   90.00
_cell.angle_beta   90.00
_cell.angle_gamma   90.00
#
_symmetry.space_group_name_H-M   'P 1'
#
loop_
_entity.id
_entity.type
_entity.pdbx_description
1 polymer ?
#
loop_
_entity_poly.entity_id
_entity_poly.type
_entity_poly.pdbx_seq_one_letter_code
_entity_poly.pdbx_strand_id
1 'polypeptide(L)'
;MRRRIWAGLASFALAGTIVAGTAVSAFAEPLSNSEFKKQGNAICAEGNRQIDAAAEQAFAGLSGNQKPTAEQLTAFATVAVPNIKQQVEDVAALEPPRSLRAKVAKLIKTARAAVAKVEADPSLLADEKHNPFVASDKQAKKLGLKECAGDEGS
;
A
#
# COMPACT_ATOMS: atom_id res chain seq x y z
N MET A 1 51.15 -22.75 1.39
CA MET A 1 52.14 -21.93 0.64
C MET A 1 51.53 -20.65 0.14
N ARG A 2 52.19 -19.49 0.54
CA ARG A 2 52.20 -18.15 -0.07
C ARG A 2 50.88 -17.50 -0.49
N ARG A 3 50.34 -16.57 0.32
CA ARG A 3 50.57 -15.09 0.32
C ARG A 3 50.44 -14.45 -1.08
N ARG A 4 49.45 -13.54 -1.23
CA ARG A 4 49.73 -12.14 -1.68
C ARG A 4 48.56 -11.23 -1.35
N ILE A 5 48.87 -10.28 -0.50
CA ILE A 5 48.14 -9.06 -0.13
C ILE A 5 48.38 -8.06 -1.28
N TRP A 6 47.27 -7.38 -1.69
CA TRP A 6 47.41 -6.11 -2.40
C TRP A 6 46.50 -5.08 -1.74
N ALA A 7 47.16 -4.17 -1.03
CA ALA A 7 46.58 -2.94 -0.58
C ALA A 7 46.58 -1.94 -1.74
N GLY A 8 45.46 -1.28 -1.96
CA GLY A 8 45.32 -0.18 -2.88
C GLY A 8 44.44 0.91 -2.26
N LEU A 9 45.09 1.81 -1.50
CA LEU A 9 44.53 3.08 -1.03
C LEU A 9 44.41 4.03 -2.23
N ALA A 10 43.19 4.34 -2.65
CA ALA A 10 42.93 5.48 -3.51
C ALA A 10 42.11 6.51 -2.71
N SER A 11 42.82 7.50 -2.18
CA SER A 11 42.22 8.69 -1.58
C SER A 11 41.62 9.57 -2.68
N PHE A 12 40.31 9.61 -2.79
CA PHE A 12 39.61 10.64 -3.57
C PHE A 12 39.22 11.78 -2.63
N ALA A 13 39.97 12.86 -2.70
CA ALA A 13 39.59 14.16 -2.16
C ALA A 13 38.47 14.73 -3.06
N LEU A 14 37.24 14.67 -2.64
CA LEU A 14 36.12 15.38 -3.27
C LEU A 14 36.05 16.78 -2.65
N ALA A 15 36.49 17.77 -3.41
CA ALA A 15 36.23 19.17 -3.14
C ALA A 15 34.71 19.43 -3.13
N GLY A 16 34.17 19.71 -1.95
CA GLY A 16 32.77 20.05 -1.76
C GLY A 16 32.50 21.44 -2.31
N THR A 17 31.86 21.53 -3.46
CA THR A 17 31.12 22.72 -3.88
C THR A 17 29.79 22.72 -3.16
N ILE A 18 29.67 23.58 -2.14
CA ILE A 18 28.37 23.91 -1.52
C ILE A 18 27.60 24.72 -2.54
N VAL A 19 26.80 24.03 -3.34
CA VAL A 19 25.72 24.67 -4.09
C VAL A 19 24.66 25.02 -3.05
N ALA A 20 24.54 26.31 -2.72
CA ALA A 20 23.42 26.85 -1.97
C ALA A 20 22.17 26.62 -2.82
N GLY A 21 21.59 25.43 -2.67
CA GLY A 21 20.32 25.07 -3.27
C GLY A 21 19.24 25.93 -2.65
N THR A 22 18.76 26.95 -3.37
CA THR A 22 17.46 27.55 -3.11
C THR A 22 16.46 26.41 -3.06
N ALA A 23 15.93 26.12 -1.89
CA ALA A 23 14.79 25.24 -1.72
C ALA A 23 13.59 25.89 -2.44
N VAL A 24 13.50 25.67 -3.73
CA VAL A 24 12.26 25.87 -4.47
C VAL A 24 11.34 24.82 -3.90
N SER A 25 10.41 25.24 -3.02
CA SER A 25 9.25 24.43 -2.68
C SER A 25 8.50 24.26 -3.99
N ALA A 26 8.86 23.23 -4.73
CA ALA A 26 8.09 22.79 -5.86
C ALA A 26 6.75 22.32 -5.27
N PHE A 27 5.75 23.18 -5.26
CA PHE A 27 4.38 22.74 -5.13
C PHE A 27 4.17 21.77 -6.28
N ALA A 28 4.15 20.48 -5.97
CA ALA A 28 3.87 19.47 -6.96
C ALA A 28 2.55 19.86 -7.65
N GLU A 29 2.57 20.01 -8.95
CA GLU A 29 1.34 20.29 -9.70
C GLU A 29 0.37 19.15 -9.47
N PRO A 30 -0.92 19.44 -9.25
CA PRO A 30 -1.92 18.39 -9.10
C PRO A 30 -1.89 17.48 -10.31
N LEU A 31 -1.91 16.17 -10.07
CA LEU A 31 -1.97 15.18 -11.16
C LEU A 31 -3.22 15.40 -12.03
N SER A 32 -3.13 15.04 -13.30
CA SER A 32 -4.31 14.88 -14.13
C SER A 32 -5.18 13.72 -13.61
N ASN A 33 -6.46 13.68 -14.00
CA ASN A 33 -7.36 12.56 -13.64
C ASN A 33 -6.81 11.19 -14.08
N SER A 34 -6.17 11.15 -15.25
CA SER A 34 -5.60 9.93 -15.81
C SER A 34 -4.39 9.46 -15.01
N GLU A 35 -3.47 10.38 -14.70
CA GLU A 35 -2.26 10.09 -13.95
C GLU A 35 -2.57 9.68 -12.51
N PHE A 36 -3.50 10.37 -11.85
CA PHE A 36 -3.95 9.99 -10.50
C PHE A 36 -4.48 8.57 -10.48
N LYS A 37 -5.36 8.20 -11.42
CA LYS A 37 -5.88 6.83 -11.52
C LYS A 37 -4.78 5.81 -11.83
N LYS A 38 -3.88 6.14 -12.75
CA LYS A 38 -2.76 5.25 -13.12
C LYS A 38 -1.85 4.99 -11.93
N GLN A 39 -1.43 6.03 -11.23
CA GLN A 39 -0.53 5.90 -10.07
C GLN A 39 -1.22 5.21 -8.90
N GLY A 40 -2.46 5.61 -8.57
CA GLY A 40 -3.21 4.98 -7.48
C GLY A 40 -3.47 3.49 -7.73
N ASN A 41 -3.87 3.11 -8.94
CA ASN A 41 -4.02 1.69 -9.27
C ASN A 41 -2.69 0.93 -9.23
N ALA A 42 -1.57 1.54 -9.65
CA ALA A 42 -0.26 0.88 -9.58
C ALA A 42 0.19 0.62 -8.13
N ILE A 43 -0.06 1.58 -7.22
CA ILE A 43 0.22 1.41 -5.78
C ILE A 43 -0.58 0.23 -5.23
N CYS A 44 -1.89 0.19 -5.48
CA CYS A 44 -2.74 -0.87 -4.95
C CYS A 44 -2.44 -2.24 -5.59
N ALA A 45 -2.18 -2.29 -6.90
CA ALA A 45 -1.81 -3.54 -7.58
C ALA A 45 -0.50 -4.15 -7.02
N GLU A 46 0.49 -3.31 -6.68
CA GLU A 46 1.71 -3.78 -6.04
C GLU A 46 1.43 -4.36 -4.64
N GLY A 47 0.67 -3.62 -3.83
CA GLY A 47 0.31 -4.08 -2.50
C GLY A 47 -0.55 -5.34 -2.52
N ASN A 48 -1.50 -5.44 -3.46
CA ASN A 48 -2.34 -6.64 -3.60
C ASN A 48 -1.50 -7.89 -3.90
N ARG A 49 -0.48 -7.80 -4.78
CA ARG A 49 0.42 -8.95 -5.01
C ARG A 49 1.11 -9.45 -3.74
N GLN A 50 1.49 -8.53 -2.84
CA GLN A 50 2.11 -8.90 -1.57
C GLN A 50 1.10 -9.53 -0.60
N ILE A 51 -0.13 -9.03 -0.59
CA ILE A 51 -1.23 -9.57 0.20
C ILE A 51 -1.61 -10.97 -0.30
N ASP A 52 -1.71 -11.15 -1.62
CA ASP A 52 -2.01 -12.44 -2.25
C ASP A 52 -0.95 -13.49 -1.91
N ALA A 53 0.33 -13.13 -2.02
CA ALA A 53 1.43 -14.03 -1.64
C ALA A 53 1.39 -14.38 -0.14
N ALA A 54 1.01 -13.46 0.72
CA ALA A 54 0.83 -13.73 2.14
C ALA A 54 -0.39 -14.63 2.41
N ALA A 55 -1.46 -14.45 1.65
CA ALA A 55 -2.66 -15.31 1.73
C ALA A 55 -2.33 -16.75 1.31
N GLU A 56 -1.62 -16.93 0.19
CA GLU A 56 -1.17 -18.24 -0.27
C GLU A 56 -0.33 -18.97 0.79
N GLN A 57 0.56 -18.26 1.48
CA GLN A 57 1.37 -18.83 2.54
C GLN A 57 0.57 -19.14 3.81
N ALA A 58 -0.25 -18.19 4.28
CA ALA A 58 -1.00 -18.33 5.53
C ALA A 58 -2.10 -19.40 5.43
N PHE A 59 -2.69 -19.53 4.24
CA PHE A 59 -3.82 -20.44 4.01
C PHE A 59 -3.43 -21.68 3.21
N ALA A 60 -2.14 -21.98 3.10
CA ALA A 60 -1.65 -23.18 2.46
C ALA A 60 -2.29 -24.43 3.10
N GLY A 61 -2.82 -25.31 2.25
CA GLY A 61 -3.48 -26.55 2.69
C GLY A 61 -4.96 -26.43 3.05
N LEU A 62 -5.54 -25.21 3.05
CA LEU A 62 -6.99 -25.08 3.09
C LEU A 62 -7.61 -25.51 1.76
N SER A 63 -8.65 -26.32 1.81
CA SER A 63 -9.37 -26.79 0.63
C SER A 63 -10.88 -26.64 0.79
N GLY A 64 -11.56 -26.30 -0.30
CA GLY A 64 -13.01 -26.16 -0.33
C GLY A 64 -13.53 -25.10 0.65
N ASN A 65 -14.53 -25.48 1.45
CA ASN A 65 -15.21 -24.55 2.37
C ASN A 65 -14.57 -24.51 3.77
N GLN A 66 -13.31 -24.90 3.92
CA GLN A 66 -12.62 -24.82 5.20
C GLN A 66 -12.38 -23.36 5.59
N LYS A 67 -12.72 -23.03 6.84
CA LYS A 67 -12.45 -21.70 7.37
C LYS A 67 -11.02 -21.64 7.92
N PRO A 68 -10.32 -20.52 7.71
CA PRO A 68 -9.02 -20.30 8.35
C PRO A 68 -9.12 -20.39 9.87
N THR A 69 -8.10 -20.93 10.50
CA THR A 69 -7.96 -20.88 11.96
C THR A 69 -7.60 -19.47 12.43
N ALA A 70 -7.80 -19.18 13.71
CA ALA A 70 -7.41 -17.90 14.31
C ALA A 70 -5.90 -17.64 14.15
N GLU A 71 -5.08 -18.67 14.21
CA GLU A 71 -3.63 -18.59 14.03
C GLU A 71 -3.27 -18.21 12.58
N GLN A 72 -3.91 -18.84 11.59
CA GLN A 72 -3.74 -18.52 10.18
C GLN A 72 -4.17 -17.08 9.87
N LEU A 73 -5.31 -16.64 10.42
CA LEU A 73 -5.77 -15.27 10.28
C LEU A 73 -4.81 -14.27 10.90
N THR A 74 -4.26 -14.58 12.08
CA THR A 74 -3.26 -13.73 12.72
C THR A 74 -1.98 -13.64 11.90
N ALA A 75 -1.49 -14.76 11.37
CA ALA A 75 -0.31 -14.78 10.49
C ALA A 75 -0.53 -13.96 9.24
N PHE A 76 -1.67 -14.12 8.58
CA PHE A 76 -2.05 -13.32 7.42
C PHE A 76 -2.14 -11.82 7.75
N ALA A 77 -2.85 -11.47 8.82
CA ALA A 77 -3.05 -10.08 9.25
C ALA A 77 -1.73 -9.35 9.54
N THR A 78 -0.71 -10.08 10.05
CA THR A 78 0.62 -9.52 10.33
C THR A 78 1.28 -8.95 9.08
N VAL A 79 0.97 -9.47 7.89
CA VAL A 79 1.48 -8.97 6.60
C VAL A 79 0.45 -8.07 5.91
N ALA A 80 -0.80 -8.49 5.86
CA ALA A 80 -1.85 -7.79 5.10
C ALA A 80 -2.16 -6.41 5.68
N VAL A 81 -2.28 -6.28 7.00
CA VAL A 81 -2.72 -5.01 7.62
C VAL A 81 -1.69 -3.88 7.43
N PRO A 82 -0.38 -4.07 7.71
CA PRO A 82 0.63 -3.06 7.42
C PRO A 82 0.68 -2.68 5.94
N ASN A 83 0.50 -3.66 5.04
CA ASN A 83 0.51 -3.44 3.61
C ASN A 83 -0.69 -2.59 3.16
N ILE A 84 -1.90 -2.92 3.59
CA ILE A 84 -3.10 -2.12 3.30
C ILE A 84 -2.93 -0.69 3.82
N LYS A 85 -2.39 -0.55 5.04
CA LYS A 85 -2.12 0.76 5.63
C LYS A 85 -1.14 1.57 4.77
N GLN A 86 -0.05 0.95 4.32
CA GLN A 86 0.92 1.59 3.44
C GLN A 86 0.28 2.03 2.12
N GLN A 87 -0.53 1.17 1.47
CA GLN A 87 -1.27 1.54 0.26
C GLN A 87 -2.15 2.78 0.47
N VAL A 88 -2.86 2.85 1.59
CA VAL A 88 -3.71 4.00 1.94
C VAL A 88 -2.88 5.27 2.07
N GLU A 89 -1.72 5.22 2.74
CA GLU A 89 -0.84 6.37 2.90
C GLU A 89 -0.18 6.78 1.58
N ASP A 90 0.22 5.83 0.75
CA ASP A 90 0.82 6.10 -0.55
C ASP A 90 -0.19 6.77 -1.51
N VAL A 91 -1.45 6.29 -1.52
CA VAL A 91 -2.53 6.96 -2.28
C VAL A 91 -2.85 8.34 -1.68
N ALA A 92 -2.77 8.49 -0.36
CA ALA A 92 -2.99 9.79 0.30
C ALA A 92 -1.88 10.80 -0.03
N ALA A 93 -0.66 10.34 -0.29
CA ALA A 93 0.47 11.18 -0.67
C ALA A 93 0.40 11.67 -2.13
N LEU A 94 -0.44 11.05 -2.97
CA LEU A 94 -0.67 11.54 -4.32
C LEU A 94 -1.39 12.89 -4.28
N GLU A 95 -0.96 13.83 -5.14
CA GLU A 95 -1.64 15.12 -5.32
C GLU A 95 -2.82 14.98 -6.30
N PRO A 96 -4.05 14.76 -5.80
CA PRO A 96 -5.18 14.53 -6.68
C PRO A 96 -5.60 15.81 -7.42
N PRO A 97 -6.25 15.67 -8.59
CA PRO A 97 -6.83 16.79 -9.31
C PRO A 97 -7.79 17.56 -8.38
N ARG A 98 -7.85 18.89 -8.55
CA ARG A 98 -8.69 19.75 -7.71
C ARG A 98 -10.14 19.26 -7.61
N SER A 99 -10.71 18.77 -8.71
CA SER A 99 -12.07 18.22 -8.78
C SER A 99 -12.29 16.93 -7.99
N LEU A 100 -11.21 16.21 -7.64
CA LEU A 100 -11.29 14.94 -6.91
C LEU A 100 -10.86 15.06 -5.44
N ARG A 101 -10.22 16.15 -5.02
CA ARG A 101 -9.63 16.31 -3.67
C ARG A 101 -10.59 15.91 -2.54
N ALA A 102 -11.81 16.43 -2.54
CA ALA A 102 -12.78 16.13 -1.50
C ALA A 102 -13.20 14.65 -1.50
N LYS A 103 -13.34 14.05 -2.69
CA LYS A 103 -13.70 12.64 -2.82
C LYS A 103 -12.56 11.72 -2.39
N VAL A 104 -11.32 12.06 -2.75
CA VAL A 104 -10.12 11.32 -2.32
C VAL A 104 -9.93 11.44 -0.82
N ALA A 105 -10.04 12.63 -0.24
CA ALA A 105 -9.96 12.81 1.22
C ALA A 105 -11.01 11.97 1.97
N LYS A 106 -12.23 11.86 1.43
CA LYS A 106 -13.27 10.99 1.99
C LYS A 106 -12.89 9.51 1.89
N LEU A 107 -12.36 9.06 0.74
CA LEU A 107 -11.86 7.70 0.58
C LEU A 107 -10.79 7.38 1.62
N ILE A 108 -9.76 8.20 1.72
CA ILE A 108 -8.66 8.00 2.67
C ILE A 108 -9.15 7.93 4.11
N LYS A 109 -10.03 8.85 4.52
CA LYS A 109 -10.64 8.82 5.85
C LYS A 109 -11.37 7.51 6.11
N THR A 110 -12.15 7.03 5.14
CA THR A 110 -12.93 5.79 5.25
C THR A 110 -12.02 4.57 5.31
N ALA A 111 -10.99 4.52 4.46
CA ALA A 111 -10.02 3.43 4.43
C ALA A 111 -9.20 3.35 5.74
N ARG A 112 -8.71 4.49 6.26
CA ARG A 112 -8.02 4.53 7.56
C ARG A 112 -8.90 4.01 8.70
N ALA A 113 -10.19 4.35 8.69
CA ALA A 113 -11.12 3.86 9.71
C ALA A 113 -11.36 2.35 9.57
N ALA A 114 -11.34 1.80 8.35
CA ALA A 114 -11.42 0.36 8.12
C ALA A 114 -10.15 -0.36 8.60
N VAL A 115 -8.98 0.17 8.28
CA VAL A 115 -7.68 -0.35 8.76
C VAL A 115 -7.66 -0.41 10.28
N ALA A 116 -8.05 0.68 10.98
CA ALA A 116 -8.07 0.70 12.43
C ALA A 116 -8.99 -0.38 13.05
N LYS A 117 -10.09 -0.73 12.37
CA LYS A 117 -10.97 -1.82 12.83
C LYS A 117 -10.28 -3.17 12.70
N VAL A 118 -9.60 -3.42 11.59
CA VAL A 118 -8.87 -4.69 11.36
C VAL A 118 -7.63 -4.79 12.25
N GLU A 119 -6.96 -3.67 12.54
CA GLU A 119 -5.88 -3.64 13.53
C GLU A 119 -6.38 -4.07 14.92
N ALA A 120 -7.60 -3.68 15.29
CA ALA A 120 -8.22 -4.05 16.57
C ALA A 120 -8.78 -5.49 16.56
N ASP A 121 -9.28 -5.94 15.43
CA ASP A 121 -9.87 -7.28 15.25
C ASP A 121 -9.53 -7.86 13.87
N PRO A 122 -8.43 -8.60 13.76
CA PRO A 122 -8.01 -9.23 12.51
C PRO A 122 -9.02 -10.24 11.93
N SER A 123 -9.94 -10.77 12.72
CA SER A 123 -10.96 -11.70 12.23
C SER A 123 -11.91 -11.08 11.21
N LEU A 124 -12.03 -9.75 11.20
CA LEU A 124 -12.81 -9.01 10.22
C LEU A 124 -12.29 -9.15 8.78
N LEU A 125 -11.05 -9.59 8.59
CA LEU A 125 -10.51 -9.91 7.25
C LEU A 125 -11.18 -11.13 6.62
N ALA A 126 -11.73 -12.04 7.44
CA ALA A 126 -12.44 -13.23 6.98
C ALA A 126 -13.97 -13.11 7.10
N ASP A 127 -14.48 -11.98 7.60
CA ASP A 127 -15.92 -11.75 7.74
C ASP A 127 -16.49 -11.02 6.52
N GLU A 128 -16.97 -11.79 5.54
CA GLU A 128 -17.57 -11.24 4.32
C GLU A 128 -18.81 -10.35 4.62
N LYS A 129 -19.53 -10.66 5.71
CA LYS A 129 -20.76 -9.92 6.06
C LYS A 129 -20.49 -8.57 6.71
N HIS A 130 -19.39 -8.48 7.46
CA HIS A 130 -19.00 -7.28 8.22
C HIS A 130 -17.67 -6.71 7.74
N ASN A 131 -17.32 -6.96 6.47
CA ASN A 131 -16.10 -6.44 5.89
C ASN A 131 -16.03 -4.90 6.03
N PRO A 132 -15.06 -4.35 6.80
CA PRO A 132 -14.98 -2.93 7.08
C PRO A 132 -14.60 -2.09 5.86
N PHE A 133 -14.07 -2.72 4.79
CA PHE A 133 -13.61 -2.04 3.59
C PHE A 133 -14.70 -1.77 2.55
N VAL A 134 -15.88 -2.37 2.65
CA VAL A 134 -16.96 -2.21 1.66
C VAL A 134 -17.26 -0.74 1.30
N ALA A 135 -17.20 0.16 2.28
CA ALA A 135 -17.46 1.57 2.04
C ALA A 135 -16.33 2.27 1.28
N SER A 136 -15.07 1.96 1.58
CA SER A 136 -13.89 2.46 0.86
C SER A 136 -13.82 1.89 -0.56
N ASP A 137 -14.12 0.62 -0.74
CA ASP A 137 -14.09 -0.05 -2.04
C ASP A 137 -15.10 0.58 -3.02
N LYS A 138 -16.32 0.83 -2.55
CA LYS A 138 -17.31 1.58 -3.34
C LYS A 138 -16.85 2.98 -3.72
N GLN A 139 -16.10 3.66 -2.85
CA GLN A 139 -15.56 4.99 -3.14
C GLN A 139 -14.40 4.90 -4.12
N ALA A 140 -13.50 3.92 -3.96
CA ALA A 140 -12.37 3.65 -4.86
C ALA A 140 -12.87 3.34 -6.28
N LYS A 141 -13.86 2.45 -6.43
CA LYS A 141 -14.50 2.14 -7.71
C LYS A 141 -15.06 3.39 -8.40
N LYS A 142 -15.75 4.27 -7.66
CA LYS A 142 -16.28 5.55 -8.20
C LYS A 142 -15.21 6.52 -8.64
N LEU A 143 -14.00 6.45 -8.07
CA LEU A 143 -12.84 7.25 -8.44
C LEU A 143 -12.04 6.62 -9.60
N GLY A 144 -12.36 5.39 -9.99
CA GLY A 144 -11.62 4.61 -10.99
C GLY A 144 -10.32 4.01 -10.46
N LEU A 145 -10.20 3.90 -9.13
CA LEU A 145 -9.12 3.18 -8.43
C LEU A 145 -9.56 1.73 -8.23
N LYS A 146 -9.62 0.98 -9.33
CA LYS A 146 -10.18 -0.39 -9.33
C LYS A 146 -9.33 -1.36 -8.52
N GLU A 147 -8.00 -1.23 -8.64
CA GLU A 147 -7.05 -2.08 -7.91
C GLU A 147 -7.06 -1.82 -6.40
N CYS A 148 -7.55 -0.63 -5.98
CA CYS A 148 -7.70 -0.30 -4.56
C CYS A 148 -9.05 -0.74 -3.97
N ALA A 149 -9.93 -1.26 -4.80
CA ALA A 149 -11.18 -1.85 -4.36
C ALA A 149 -10.99 -3.36 -4.30
N GLY A 150 -11.16 -3.95 -3.14
CA GLY A 150 -11.13 -5.39 -2.99
C GLY A 150 -12.09 -6.07 -3.98
N ASP A 151 -11.78 -7.28 -4.38
CA ASP A 151 -12.69 -8.10 -5.15
C ASP A 151 -13.95 -8.31 -4.32
N GLU A 152 -15.07 -7.73 -4.76
CA GLU A 152 -16.37 -8.16 -4.25
C GLU A 152 -16.54 -9.59 -4.75
N GLY A 153 -16.47 -10.55 -3.84
CA GLY A 153 -16.55 -11.97 -4.16
C GLY A 153 -17.57 -12.26 -5.24
N SER A 154 -17.07 -12.84 -6.30
CA SER A 154 -17.84 -13.32 -7.45
C SER A 154 -18.68 -14.51 -7.05
#